data_f983c8eab691a1e5c3c202d3d4c23380
#
_entry.id   f983c8eab691a1e5c3c202d3d4c23380
#
_cell.length_a   1.000
_cell.length_b   1.000
_cell.length_c   1.000
_cell.angle_alpha   90.00
_cell.angle_beta   90.00
_cell.angle_gamma   90.00
#
_symmetry.space_group_name_H-M   'P 1'
#
loop_
_entity.id
_entity.type
_entity.pdbx_description
1 polymer ?
#
loop_
_entity_poly.entity_id
_entity_poly.type
_entity_poly.pdbx_seq_one_letter_code
_entity_poly.pdbx_strand_id
1 'polypeptide(L)'
;KWKTYKFLQENKIDCPKTFKNLYEIKKAIIKNEINYPIVIKPRWGMGSIGIFIAEDEEELDLFTKKIRKQIFNSYLKYESKQNIEECILFQEKIDGIEYGLDVFNDFNSKLVSVVAKQKIAMRAGETDVAKTVDTKDYMKIAKKLSKGLKHIGDLDVDIFKTSDDR
;
A
#
# COMPACT_ATOMS: atom_id res chain seq x y z
N LYS A 1 3.99 4.55 4.58
CA LYS A 1 2.87 4.41 3.61
C LYS A 1 2.62 5.70 2.81
N TRP A 2 2.41 6.87 3.46
CA TRP A 2 2.20 8.13 2.72
C TRP A 2 3.42 8.58 1.91
N LYS A 3 4.63 8.48 2.48
CA LYS A 3 5.88 8.78 1.77
C LYS A 3 6.09 7.83 0.57
N THR A 4 5.76 6.55 0.74
CA THR A 4 5.78 5.56 -0.35
C THR A 4 4.84 5.95 -1.48
N TYR A 5 3.59 6.31 -1.17
CA TYR A 5 2.62 6.80 -2.16
C TYR A 5 3.16 8.00 -2.96
N LYS A 6 3.68 9.02 -2.27
CA LYS A 6 4.28 10.19 -2.94
C LYS A 6 5.44 9.82 -3.84
N PHE A 7 6.35 8.97 -3.34
CA PHE A 7 7.49 8.48 -4.11
C PHE A 7 7.05 7.76 -5.39
N LEU A 8 6.04 6.88 -5.31
CA LEU A 8 5.52 6.16 -6.47
C LEU A 8 4.94 7.13 -7.51
N GLN A 9 4.17 8.13 -7.09
CA GLN A 9 3.62 9.16 -7.98
C GLN A 9 4.74 9.98 -8.65
N GLU A 10 5.72 10.45 -7.90
CA GLU A 10 6.86 11.24 -8.40
C GLU A 10 7.68 10.46 -9.44
N ASN A 11 7.77 9.13 -9.28
CA ASN A 11 8.48 8.24 -10.20
C ASN A 11 7.60 7.66 -11.33
N LYS A 12 6.34 8.10 -11.43
CA LYS A 12 5.37 7.61 -12.42
C LYS A 12 5.25 6.08 -12.38
N ILE A 13 5.11 5.56 -11.17
CA ILE A 13 4.82 4.16 -10.88
C ILE A 13 3.35 4.11 -10.46
N ASP A 14 2.56 3.27 -11.13
CA ASP A 14 1.15 3.10 -10.82
C ASP A 14 0.99 2.64 -9.38
N CYS A 15 0.05 3.26 -8.69
CA CYS A 15 -0.24 2.95 -7.29
C CYS A 15 -1.68 3.32 -6.96
N PRO A 16 -2.30 2.65 -5.99
CA PRO A 16 -3.66 2.95 -5.59
C PRO A 16 -3.81 4.41 -5.14
N LYS A 17 -4.86 5.09 -5.62
CA LYS A 17 -5.17 6.45 -5.17
C LYS A 17 -5.30 6.47 -3.66
N THR A 18 -4.62 7.41 -3.00
CA THR A 18 -4.53 7.46 -1.55
C THR A 18 -4.76 8.87 -1.04
N PHE A 19 -5.58 9.01 -0.01
CA PHE A 19 -5.96 10.27 0.62
C PHE A 19 -5.61 10.25 2.11
N LYS A 20 -5.38 11.42 2.72
CA LYS A 20 -4.90 11.54 4.10
C LYS A 20 -6.00 11.83 5.12
N ASN A 21 -7.15 12.27 4.67
CA ASN A 21 -8.25 12.63 5.58
C ASN A 21 -9.62 12.34 4.95
N LEU A 22 -10.62 12.27 5.84
CA LEU A 22 -11.98 11.90 5.47
C LEU A 22 -12.64 12.92 4.51
N TYR A 23 -12.30 14.19 4.63
CA TYR A 23 -12.83 15.22 3.74
C TYR A 23 -12.35 15.05 2.30
N GLU A 24 -11.05 14.80 2.12
CA GLU A 24 -10.47 14.60 0.78
C GLU A 24 -11.07 13.38 0.08
N ILE A 25 -11.21 12.24 0.79
CA ILE A 25 -11.77 11.02 0.19
C ILE A 25 -13.26 11.19 -0.16
N LYS A 26 -14.08 11.77 0.72
CA LYS A 26 -15.50 12.05 0.41
C LYS A 26 -15.64 12.97 -0.79
N LYS A 27 -14.83 14.02 -0.88
CA LYS A 27 -14.81 14.90 -2.05
C LYS A 27 -14.41 14.18 -3.35
N ALA A 28 -13.46 13.26 -3.29
CA ALA A 28 -13.03 12.47 -4.44
C ALA A 28 -14.12 11.48 -4.88
N ILE A 29 -14.88 10.89 -3.94
CA ILE A 29 -16.02 10.03 -4.24
C ILE A 29 -17.12 10.82 -4.94
N ILE A 30 -17.50 11.99 -4.42
CA ILE A 30 -18.51 12.87 -5.04
C ILE A 30 -18.12 13.25 -6.48
N LYS A 31 -16.83 13.41 -6.74
CA LYS A 31 -16.31 13.73 -8.08
C LYS A 31 -16.12 12.53 -9.00
N ASN A 32 -16.46 11.33 -8.55
CA ASN A 32 -16.19 10.07 -9.26
C ASN A 32 -14.70 9.84 -9.59
N GLU A 33 -13.79 10.43 -8.80
CA GLU A 33 -12.35 10.19 -8.91
C GLU A 33 -11.94 8.85 -8.31
N ILE A 34 -12.73 8.34 -7.37
CA ILE A 34 -12.60 7.04 -6.70
C ILE A 34 -13.99 6.51 -6.34
N ASN A 35 -14.13 5.18 -6.28
CA ASN A 35 -15.38 4.51 -5.92
C ASN A 35 -15.17 3.56 -4.74
N TYR A 36 -16.25 3.17 -4.09
CA TYR A 36 -16.23 2.08 -3.13
C TYR A 36 -15.91 0.74 -3.83
N PRO A 37 -15.31 -0.23 -3.12
CA PRO A 37 -14.93 -0.17 -1.70
C PRO A 37 -13.62 0.61 -1.44
N ILE A 38 -13.51 1.19 -0.24
CA ILE A 38 -12.36 1.98 0.20
C ILE A 38 -11.60 1.24 1.30
N VAL A 39 -10.29 1.08 1.14
CA VAL A 39 -9.40 0.55 2.17
C VAL A 39 -9.01 1.66 3.14
N ILE A 40 -9.30 1.44 4.43
CA ILE A 40 -8.98 2.36 5.52
C ILE A 40 -7.87 1.73 6.36
N LYS A 41 -6.76 2.44 6.57
CA LYS A 41 -5.61 1.90 7.30
C LYS A 41 -4.84 2.97 8.05
N PRO A 42 -4.14 2.62 9.16
CA PRO A 42 -3.25 3.55 9.83
C PRO A 42 -2.13 4.02 8.90
N ARG A 43 -1.82 5.31 8.94
CA ARG A 43 -0.70 5.89 8.19
C ARG A 43 0.65 5.28 8.60
N TRP A 44 0.83 5.01 9.89
CA TRP A 44 1.99 4.33 10.47
C TRP A 44 1.60 2.92 10.92
N GLY A 45 2.58 2.05 11.17
CA GLY A 45 2.38 0.67 11.63
C GLY A 45 2.53 -0.38 10.53
N MET A 46 2.52 -1.65 10.95
CA MET A 46 2.74 -2.87 10.16
C MET A 46 1.80 -3.99 10.62
N GLY A 47 1.90 -5.16 9.99
CA GLY A 47 1.18 -6.37 10.43
C GLY A 47 -0.33 -6.28 10.31
N SER A 48 -0.84 -5.60 9.31
CA SER A 48 -2.28 -5.46 9.01
C SER A 48 -3.16 -4.95 10.18
N ILE A 49 -2.56 -4.34 11.21
CA ILE A 49 -3.29 -3.81 12.36
C ILE A 49 -4.17 -2.65 11.91
N GLY A 50 -5.48 -2.80 12.16
CA GLY A 50 -6.45 -1.74 11.90
C GLY A 50 -6.71 -1.48 10.42
N ILE A 51 -6.74 -2.50 9.58
CA ILE A 51 -7.21 -2.39 8.20
C ILE A 51 -8.69 -2.71 8.15
N PHE A 52 -9.46 -1.83 7.52
CA PHE A 52 -10.89 -2.01 7.23
C PHE A 52 -11.16 -1.75 5.76
N ILE A 53 -12.21 -2.34 5.24
CA ILE A 53 -12.74 -2.09 3.90
C ILE A 53 -14.15 -1.55 4.09
N ALA A 54 -14.42 -0.37 3.58
CA ALA A 54 -15.73 0.26 3.60
C ALA A 54 -16.39 0.08 2.23
N GLU A 55 -17.58 -0.50 2.23
CA GLU A 55 -18.36 -0.74 1.02
C GLU A 55 -19.28 0.45 0.69
N ASP A 56 -19.52 1.33 1.66
CA ASP A 56 -20.37 2.52 1.53
C ASP A 56 -19.94 3.67 2.45
N GLU A 57 -20.70 4.77 2.44
CA GLU A 57 -20.40 5.97 3.23
C GLU A 57 -20.63 5.75 4.73
N GLU A 58 -21.60 4.94 5.14
CA GLU A 58 -21.88 4.67 6.55
C GLU A 58 -20.72 3.87 7.16
N GLU A 59 -20.25 2.85 6.46
CA GLU A 59 -19.08 2.07 6.86
C GLU A 59 -17.81 2.92 6.85
N LEU A 60 -17.63 3.81 5.87
CA LEU A 60 -16.50 4.73 5.82
C LEU A 60 -16.40 5.58 7.09
N ASP A 61 -17.52 6.15 7.52
CA ASP A 61 -17.60 6.98 8.74
C ASP A 61 -17.40 6.14 10.01
N LEU A 62 -18.05 4.98 10.07
CA LEU A 62 -17.96 4.06 11.21
C LEU A 62 -16.52 3.55 11.40
N PHE A 63 -15.91 3.05 10.33
CA PHE A 63 -14.56 2.49 10.39
C PHE A 63 -13.49 3.56 10.63
N THR A 64 -13.69 4.78 10.13
CA THR A 64 -12.83 5.92 10.45
C THR A 64 -12.79 6.20 11.95
N LYS A 65 -13.96 6.20 12.62
CA LYS A 65 -14.02 6.36 14.08
C LYS A 65 -13.39 5.18 14.81
N LYS A 66 -13.66 3.95 14.36
CA LYS A 66 -13.14 2.73 14.97
C LYS A 66 -11.62 2.64 14.88
N ILE A 67 -11.05 2.87 13.70
CA ILE A 67 -9.59 2.82 13.49
C ILE A 67 -8.87 3.91 14.27
N ARG A 68 -9.42 5.13 14.35
CA ARG A 68 -8.87 6.21 15.18
C ARG A 68 -8.78 5.79 16.63
N LYS A 69 -9.83 5.18 17.18
CA LYS A 69 -9.83 4.66 18.56
C LYS A 69 -8.78 3.56 18.75
N GLN A 70 -8.64 2.64 17.79
CA GLN A 70 -7.62 1.56 17.84
C GLN A 70 -6.20 2.13 17.79
N ILE A 71 -5.92 3.11 16.92
CA ILE A 71 -4.62 3.77 16.83
C ILE A 71 -4.22 4.33 18.20
N PHE A 72 -5.09 5.11 18.85
CA PHE A 72 -4.76 5.78 20.11
C PHE A 72 -4.79 4.85 21.33
N ASN A 73 -5.39 3.67 21.22
CA ASN A 73 -5.34 2.60 22.24
C ASN A 73 -4.20 1.60 22.02
N SER A 74 -3.34 1.81 21.00
CA SER A 74 -2.21 0.95 20.66
C SER A 74 -0.88 1.72 20.70
N TYR A 75 0.22 1.02 20.42
CA TYR A 75 1.54 1.64 20.27
C TYR A 75 1.60 2.65 19.09
N LEU A 76 0.69 2.54 18.12
CA LEU A 76 0.62 3.47 16.97
C LEU A 76 0.31 4.91 17.38
N LYS A 77 -0.14 5.14 18.63
CA LYS A 77 -0.38 6.49 19.17
C LYS A 77 0.87 7.38 19.17
N TYR A 78 2.05 6.80 19.28
CA TYR A 78 3.29 7.60 19.41
C TYR A 78 3.60 8.36 18.13
N GLU A 79 3.56 7.69 16.98
CA GLU A 79 3.75 8.34 15.68
C GLU A 79 2.54 9.17 15.27
N SER A 80 1.33 8.68 15.60
CA SER A 80 0.08 9.32 15.20
C SER A 80 -0.18 10.65 15.91
N LYS A 81 0.37 10.87 17.09
CA LYS A 81 0.33 12.16 17.81
C LYS A 81 0.99 13.30 17.06
N GLN A 82 1.93 13.01 16.14
CA GLN A 82 2.61 14.05 15.35
C GLN A 82 1.64 14.73 14.37
N ASN A 83 0.62 14.02 13.89
CA ASN A 83 -0.43 14.56 13.04
C ASN A 83 -1.71 13.74 13.21
N ILE A 84 -2.55 14.16 14.15
CA ILE A 84 -3.78 13.45 14.53
C ILE A 84 -4.78 13.41 13.38
N GLU A 85 -4.89 14.50 12.61
CA GLU A 85 -5.87 14.60 11.52
C GLU A 85 -5.50 13.71 10.32
N GLU A 86 -4.20 13.47 10.11
CA GLU A 86 -3.71 12.66 9.01
C GLU A 86 -3.17 11.29 9.46
N CYS A 87 -3.60 10.77 10.61
CA CYS A 87 -3.14 9.48 11.14
C CYS A 87 -3.76 8.27 10.41
N ILE A 88 -4.75 8.49 9.58
CA ILE A 88 -5.47 7.48 8.78
C ILE A 88 -5.24 7.75 7.30
N LEU A 89 -5.07 6.68 6.52
CA LEU A 89 -5.07 6.73 5.06
C LEU A 89 -6.33 6.03 4.53
N PHE A 90 -6.89 6.63 3.49
CA PHE A 90 -8.00 6.11 2.70
C PHE A 90 -7.48 5.79 1.32
N GLN A 91 -7.66 4.57 0.86
CA GLN A 91 -7.02 4.10 -0.35
C GLN A 91 -8.01 3.33 -1.23
N GLU A 92 -7.84 3.48 -2.53
CA GLU A 92 -8.49 2.66 -3.54
C GLU A 92 -8.26 1.17 -3.24
N LYS A 93 -9.33 0.38 -3.24
CA LYS A 93 -9.19 -1.08 -3.20
C LYS A 93 -8.90 -1.56 -4.61
N ILE A 94 -7.75 -2.19 -4.79
CA ILE A 94 -7.39 -2.78 -6.07
C ILE A 94 -7.96 -4.19 -6.14
N ASP A 95 -8.67 -4.48 -7.23
CA ASP A 95 -9.09 -5.84 -7.58
C ASP A 95 -8.06 -6.43 -8.52
N GLY A 96 -7.35 -7.46 -8.06
CA GLY A 96 -6.24 -8.05 -8.80
C GLY A 96 -5.55 -9.17 -8.02
N ILE A 97 -4.67 -9.86 -8.73
CA ILE A 97 -3.82 -10.90 -8.13
C ILE A 97 -2.63 -10.23 -7.45
N GLU A 98 -2.39 -10.56 -6.19
CA GLU A 98 -1.29 -10.01 -5.41
C GLU A 98 0.02 -10.78 -5.64
N TYR A 99 1.09 -10.02 -5.88
CA TYR A 99 2.46 -10.53 -6.02
C TYR A 99 3.38 -9.82 -5.03
N GLY A 100 4.40 -10.53 -4.55
CA GLY A 100 5.55 -9.95 -3.86
C GLY A 100 6.74 -9.88 -4.80
N LEU A 101 7.47 -8.76 -4.78
CA LEU A 101 8.74 -8.62 -5.45
C LEU A 101 9.83 -8.37 -4.43
N ASP A 102 10.89 -9.17 -4.49
CA ASP A 102 12.13 -8.88 -3.80
C ASP A 102 13.08 -8.22 -4.81
N VAL A 103 13.42 -6.95 -4.58
CA VAL A 103 14.28 -6.13 -5.45
C VAL A 103 15.61 -5.90 -4.75
N PHE A 104 16.65 -6.64 -5.16
CA PHE A 104 17.95 -6.63 -4.50
C PHE A 104 18.95 -5.71 -5.19
N ASN A 105 19.50 -4.75 -4.45
CA ASN A 105 20.58 -3.86 -4.88
C ASN A 105 21.89 -4.19 -4.14
N ASP A 106 23.02 -3.97 -4.80
CA ASP A 106 24.34 -4.04 -4.18
C ASP A 106 24.66 -2.82 -3.28
N PHE A 107 25.84 -2.80 -2.70
CA PHE A 107 26.32 -1.70 -1.85
C PHE A 107 26.48 -0.36 -2.59
N ASN A 108 26.51 -0.38 -3.91
CA ASN A 108 26.55 0.81 -4.76
C ASN A 108 25.15 1.22 -5.24
N SER A 109 24.09 0.65 -4.65
CA SER A 109 22.67 0.86 -5.04
C SER A 109 22.38 0.44 -6.49
N LYS A 110 23.12 -0.52 -7.04
CA LYS A 110 22.90 -1.07 -8.38
C LYS A 110 22.04 -2.32 -8.28
N LEU A 111 21.01 -2.41 -9.13
CA LEU A 111 20.15 -3.60 -9.20
C LEU A 111 20.95 -4.85 -9.57
N VAL A 112 20.86 -5.86 -8.73
CA VAL A 112 21.53 -7.16 -8.90
C VAL A 112 20.54 -8.24 -9.31
N SER A 113 19.44 -8.36 -8.59
CA SER A 113 18.45 -9.41 -8.84
C SER A 113 17.03 -8.95 -8.50
N VAL A 114 16.07 -9.64 -9.10
CA VAL A 114 14.64 -9.51 -8.81
C VAL A 114 14.07 -10.91 -8.68
N VAL A 115 13.28 -11.14 -7.64
CA VAL A 115 12.47 -12.36 -7.49
C VAL A 115 11.01 -11.94 -7.45
N ALA A 116 10.16 -12.63 -8.21
CA ALA A 116 8.72 -12.41 -8.21
C ALA A 116 7.99 -13.65 -7.71
N LYS A 117 7.02 -13.45 -6.84
CA LYS A 117 6.22 -14.53 -6.24
C LYS A 117 4.76 -14.14 -6.22
N GLN A 118 3.89 -14.98 -6.79
CA GLN A 118 2.45 -14.83 -6.64
C GLN A 118 2.05 -15.27 -5.25
N LYS A 119 1.31 -14.45 -4.53
CA LYS A 119 0.76 -14.79 -3.22
C LYS A 119 -0.47 -15.68 -3.40
N ILE A 120 -0.43 -16.90 -2.87
CA ILE A 120 -1.52 -17.88 -2.99
C ILE A 120 -2.39 -17.90 -1.75
N ALA A 121 -1.77 -17.83 -0.58
CA ALA A 121 -2.48 -17.77 0.69
C ALA A 121 -1.81 -16.80 1.66
N MET A 122 -2.65 -16.09 2.40
CA MET A 122 -2.23 -15.12 3.42
C MET A 122 -2.69 -15.59 4.80
N ARG A 123 -1.87 -15.34 5.83
CA ARG A 123 -2.22 -15.60 7.22
C ARG A 123 -1.76 -14.43 8.09
N ALA A 124 -2.71 -13.83 8.81
CA ALA A 124 -2.45 -12.69 9.70
C ALA A 124 -1.67 -11.52 9.07
N GLY A 125 -1.87 -11.29 7.75
CA GLY A 125 -1.20 -10.20 7.02
C GLY A 125 0.18 -10.56 6.45
N GLU A 126 0.61 -11.81 6.62
CA GLU A 126 1.86 -12.35 6.07
C GLU A 126 1.58 -13.39 4.99
N THR A 127 2.49 -13.54 4.03
CA THR A 127 2.36 -14.56 2.97
C THR A 127 2.67 -15.94 3.54
N ASP A 128 1.67 -16.82 3.54
CA ASP A 128 1.79 -18.21 4.02
C ASP A 128 2.21 -19.17 2.91
N VAL A 129 1.64 -18.99 1.71
CA VAL A 129 1.97 -19.78 0.52
C VAL A 129 2.17 -18.86 -0.67
N ALA A 130 3.28 -19.05 -1.36
CA ALA A 130 3.58 -18.32 -2.59
C ALA A 130 4.14 -19.25 -3.67
N LYS A 131 3.99 -18.85 -4.93
CA LYS A 131 4.56 -19.51 -6.10
C LYS A 131 5.50 -18.54 -6.81
N THR A 132 6.76 -18.93 -7.00
CA THR A 132 7.70 -18.16 -7.82
C THR A 132 7.22 -18.10 -9.27
N VAL A 133 7.32 -16.94 -9.88
CA VAL A 133 6.88 -16.66 -11.26
C VAL A 133 7.99 -15.98 -12.05
N ASP A 134 7.85 -15.92 -13.40
CA ASP A 134 8.79 -15.20 -14.27
C ASP A 134 8.82 -13.70 -13.90
N THR A 135 9.99 -13.11 -13.87
CA THR A 135 10.22 -11.72 -13.48
C THR A 135 10.09 -10.72 -14.63
N LYS A 136 9.94 -11.18 -15.87
CA LYS A 136 9.96 -10.31 -17.07
C LYS A 136 8.98 -9.15 -17.00
N ASP A 137 7.75 -9.44 -16.58
CA ASP A 137 6.68 -8.44 -16.50
C ASP A 137 7.01 -7.36 -15.43
N TYR A 138 7.77 -7.72 -14.41
CA TYR A 138 8.06 -6.88 -13.24
C TYR A 138 9.39 -6.12 -13.34
N MET A 139 10.28 -6.47 -14.30
CA MET A 139 11.59 -5.86 -14.43
C MET A 139 11.56 -4.35 -14.65
N LYS A 140 10.53 -3.84 -15.35
CA LYS A 140 10.40 -2.41 -15.60
C LYS A 140 10.14 -1.63 -14.29
N ILE A 141 9.25 -2.15 -13.46
CA ILE A 141 8.92 -1.53 -12.17
C ILE A 141 10.07 -1.68 -11.17
N ALA A 142 10.71 -2.86 -11.11
CA ALA A 142 11.88 -3.10 -10.26
C ALA A 142 13.04 -2.14 -10.57
N LYS A 143 13.33 -1.89 -11.86
CA LYS A 143 14.34 -0.91 -12.29
C LYS A 143 13.99 0.51 -11.87
N LYS A 144 12.71 0.92 -11.98
CA LYS A 144 12.27 2.24 -11.52
C LYS A 144 12.43 2.40 -10.01
N LEU A 145 12.03 1.37 -9.24
CA LEU A 145 12.15 1.36 -7.78
C LEU A 145 13.62 1.43 -7.34
N SER A 146 14.47 0.55 -7.89
CA SER A 146 15.90 0.52 -7.61
C SER A 146 16.56 1.89 -7.90
N LYS A 147 16.32 2.45 -9.09
CA LYS A 147 16.90 3.73 -9.50
C LYS A 147 16.40 4.92 -8.65
N GLY A 148 15.12 4.90 -8.29
CA GLY A 148 14.49 6.00 -7.55
C GLY A 148 14.84 5.98 -6.06
N LEU A 149 14.80 4.82 -5.43
CA LEU A 149 15.07 4.67 -4.00
C LEU A 149 16.58 4.62 -3.68
N LYS A 150 17.39 4.09 -4.60
CA LYS A 150 18.82 3.88 -4.38
C LYS A 150 19.11 3.11 -3.06
N HIS A 151 18.25 2.16 -2.72
CA HIS A 151 18.40 1.35 -1.52
C HIS A 151 19.59 0.41 -1.64
N ILE A 152 20.03 -0.13 -0.51
CA ILE A 152 21.06 -1.17 -0.40
C ILE A 152 20.38 -2.39 0.21
N GLY A 153 20.71 -3.58 -0.32
CA GLY A 153 20.09 -4.83 0.12
C GLY A 153 18.75 -5.08 -0.54
N ASP A 154 17.87 -5.77 0.16
CA ASP A 154 16.58 -6.19 -0.33
C ASP A 154 15.48 -5.15 -0.07
N LEU A 155 14.59 -5.01 -1.05
CA LEU A 155 13.35 -4.23 -0.96
C LEU A 155 12.19 -5.14 -1.28
N ASP A 156 11.39 -5.49 -0.28
CA ASP A 156 10.13 -6.20 -0.44
C ASP A 156 9.01 -5.25 -0.88
N VAL A 157 8.33 -5.60 -1.97
CA VAL A 157 7.28 -4.76 -2.60
C VAL A 157 6.06 -5.59 -2.92
N ASP A 158 4.91 -5.15 -2.43
CA ASP A 158 3.62 -5.73 -2.82
C ASP A 158 3.08 -5.06 -4.09
N ILE A 159 2.68 -5.88 -5.05
CA ILE A 159 2.12 -5.46 -6.34
C ILE A 159 0.81 -6.18 -6.59
N PHE A 160 -0.17 -5.46 -7.14
CA PHE A 160 -1.38 -6.05 -7.70
C PHE A 160 -1.32 -6.03 -9.21
N LYS A 161 -1.55 -7.18 -9.85
CA LYS A 161 -1.78 -7.28 -11.29
C LYS A 161 -3.28 -7.32 -11.52
N THR A 162 -3.80 -6.27 -12.14
CA THR A 162 -5.23 -6.13 -12.46
C THR A 162 -5.56 -6.82 -13.79
N SER A 163 -6.85 -7.01 -14.07
CA SER A 163 -7.32 -7.65 -15.31
C SER A 163 -7.00 -6.83 -16.58
N ASP A 164 -6.74 -5.54 -16.43
CA ASP A 164 -6.35 -4.61 -17.49
C ASP A 164 -4.82 -4.40 -17.57
N ASP A 165 -4.03 -5.33 -17.00
CA ASP A 165 -2.56 -5.36 -17.01
C ASP A 165 -1.88 -4.12 -16.36
N ARG A 166 -2.57 -3.44 -15.45
CA ARG A 166 -1.97 -2.42 -14.56
C ARG A 166 -1.30 -3.05 -13.36
#